data_1e7090029ff02a2971a116837655276a
#
_entry.id   1e7090029ff02a2971a116837655276a
#
_cell.length_a   1.000
_cell.length_b   1.000
_cell.length_c   1.000
_cell.angle_alpha   90.00
_cell.angle_beta   90.00
_cell.angle_gamma   90.00
#
_symmetry.space_group_name_H-M   'P 1'
#
loop_
_entity.id
_entity.type
_entity.pdbx_description
1 polymer ?
#
loop_
_entity_poly.entity_id
_entity_poly.type
_entity_poly.pdbx_seq_one_letter_code
_entity_poly.pdbx_strand_id
1 'polypeptide(L)'
;QANCMTIAEKLVNDGSDLILAIATPAAQAVAGVTEEIPVLLTAVTDPAESGLVNDNEKPGVNVSGTSDLTPVKEQIDLLKQLLPDAEKVGLLYCSAESNSQLQIAMAEEACKTAGLSCEEYTVPSSNEIQSVVESMVGKVDVIYAPTDNVIAAGMSTVAMIATDNQIPVICGEAGMVNAGGLATYGIDYYQLGYMTGEQAIEILTKGADVAEMPIGYLPAERCALTVNKTTADALGIDI
;
A
#
# COMPACT_ATOMS: atom_id res chain seq x y z
N GLN A 1 -0.89 -9.55 -11.12
CA GLN A 1 0.44 -9.14 -11.63
C GLN A 1 0.80 -9.78 -12.98
N ALA A 2 0.57 -11.10 -13.17
CA ALA A 2 1.03 -11.84 -14.38
C ALA A 2 0.58 -11.22 -15.72
N ASN A 3 -0.53 -10.51 -15.76
CA ASN A 3 -1.08 -9.91 -16.99
C ASN A 3 -0.67 -8.44 -17.20
N CYS A 4 0.01 -7.80 -16.24
CA CYS A 4 0.32 -6.36 -16.35
C CYS A 4 1.16 -6.04 -17.58
N MET A 5 2.18 -6.84 -17.88
CA MET A 5 3.03 -6.65 -19.05
C MET A 5 2.24 -6.74 -20.35
N THR A 6 1.44 -7.80 -20.54
CA THR A 6 0.60 -7.98 -21.74
C THR A 6 -0.40 -6.84 -21.94
N ILE A 7 -0.99 -6.35 -20.83
CA ILE A 7 -1.92 -5.21 -20.87
C ILE A 7 -1.17 -3.92 -21.22
N ALA A 8 -0.01 -3.70 -20.64
CA ALA A 8 0.84 -2.53 -20.90
C ALA A 8 1.25 -2.48 -22.39
N GLU A 9 1.78 -3.59 -22.93
CA GLU A 9 2.11 -3.72 -24.35
C GLU A 9 0.91 -3.43 -25.25
N LYS A 10 -0.28 -3.92 -24.89
CA LYS A 10 -1.50 -3.65 -25.64
C LYS A 10 -1.85 -2.17 -25.65
N LEU A 11 -1.81 -1.48 -24.50
CA LEU A 11 -2.12 -0.05 -24.41
C LEU A 11 -1.17 0.79 -25.26
N VAL A 12 0.12 0.45 -25.28
CA VAL A 12 1.12 1.11 -26.12
C VAL A 12 0.81 0.86 -27.61
N ASN A 13 0.53 -0.39 -28.01
CA ASN A 13 0.23 -0.75 -29.39
C ASN A 13 -1.09 -0.15 -29.90
N ASP A 14 -2.07 0.06 -29.02
CA ASP A 14 -3.35 0.71 -29.35
C ASP A 14 -3.18 2.25 -29.56
N GLY A 15 -1.99 2.81 -29.29
CA GLY A 15 -1.68 4.23 -29.53
C GLY A 15 -2.35 5.15 -28.50
N SER A 16 -2.30 4.79 -27.21
CA SER A 16 -2.83 5.63 -26.13
C SER A 16 -2.10 6.97 -26.05
N ASP A 17 -2.82 8.06 -25.88
CA ASP A 17 -2.25 9.41 -25.68
C ASP A 17 -1.66 9.61 -24.28
N LEU A 18 -2.15 8.85 -23.30
CA LEU A 18 -1.71 8.82 -21.90
C LEU A 18 -2.12 7.47 -21.30
N ILE A 19 -1.30 6.91 -20.41
CA ILE A 19 -1.62 5.68 -19.70
C ILE A 19 -1.71 5.97 -18.20
N LEU A 20 -2.83 5.58 -17.58
CA LEU A 20 -2.99 5.58 -16.12
C LEU A 20 -2.62 4.20 -15.57
N ALA A 21 -1.64 4.15 -14.68
CA ALA A 21 -1.19 2.92 -14.03
C ALA A 21 -1.53 2.96 -12.53
N ILE A 22 -2.28 1.97 -12.06
CA ILE A 22 -2.73 1.87 -10.67
C ILE A 22 -1.92 0.79 -9.97
N ALA A 23 -1.28 1.13 -8.87
CA ALA A 23 -0.39 0.32 -8.05
C ALA A 23 0.99 0.07 -8.68
N THR A 24 2.00 -0.13 -7.81
CA THR A 24 3.41 -0.27 -8.20
C THR A 24 3.67 -1.34 -9.26
N PRO A 25 3.12 -2.57 -9.18
CA PRO A 25 3.39 -3.59 -10.20
C PRO A 25 2.85 -3.24 -11.60
N ALA A 26 1.73 -2.52 -11.68
CA ALA A 26 1.18 -2.06 -12.94
C ALA A 26 2.00 -0.90 -13.51
N ALA A 27 2.41 0.05 -12.65
CA ALA A 27 3.26 1.17 -13.03
C ALA A 27 4.62 0.69 -13.58
N GLN A 28 5.25 -0.26 -12.91
CA GLN A 28 6.52 -0.86 -13.36
C GLN A 28 6.38 -1.58 -14.70
N ALA A 29 5.26 -2.28 -14.94
CA ALA A 29 5.00 -2.93 -16.22
C ALA A 29 4.83 -1.91 -17.35
N VAL A 30 4.12 -0.80 -17.13
CA VAL A 30 3.92 0.25 -18.13
C VAL A 30 5.21 1.00 -18.41
N ALA A 31 5.95 1.42 -17.38
CA ALA A 31 7.22 2.11 -17.53
C ALA A 31 8.27 1.25 -18.24
N GLY A 32 8.19 -0.08 -18.12
CA GLY A 32 9.08 -1.02 -18.82
C GLY A 32 8.82 -1.18 -20.32
N VAL A 33 7.70 -0.67 -20.87
CA VAL A 33 7.33 -0.85 -22.28
C VAL A 33 7.20 0.44 -23.07
N THR A 34 7.27 1.60 -22.44
CA THR A 34 7.24 2.90 -23.15
C THR A 34 8.08 3.95 -22.42
N GLU A 35 8.82 4.73 -23.21
CA GLU A 35 9.53 5.95 -22.78
C GLU A 35 8.96 7.21 -23.47
N GLU A 36 7.94 7.04 -24.33
CA GLU A 36 7.37 8.13 -25.15
C GLU A 36 5.97 8.56 -24.67
N ILE A 37 5.10 7.58 -24.36
CA ILE A 37 3.74 7.87 -23.93
C ILE A 37 3.78 8.36 -22.48
N PRO A 38 3.15 9.51 -22.16
CA PRO A 38 3.02 9.95 -20.79
C PRO A 38 2.31 8.92 -19.91
N VAL A 39 2.90 8.61 -18.76
CA VAL A 39 2.34 7.69 -17.78
C VAL A 39 2.05 8.46 -16.49
N LEU A 40 0.81 8.40 -16.04
CA LEU A 40 0.44 8.84 -14.70
C LEU A 40 0.17 7.63 -13.81
N LEU A 41 0.93 7.53 -12.74
CA LEU A 41 0.72 6.52 -11.73
C LEU A 41 -0.18 7.06 -10.60
N THR A 42 -0.90 6.16 -9.95
CA THR A 42 -1.62 6.43 -8.70
C THR A 42 -1.61 5.19 -7.82
N ALA A 43 -1.75 5.36 -6.51
CA ALA A 43 -1.62 4.27 -5.55
C ALA A 43 -0.26 3.55 -5.69
N VAL A 44 0.81 4.34 -5.78
CA VAL A 44 2.22 3.88 -5.77
C VAL A 44 2.91 4.52 -4.58
N THR A 45 3.44 3.71 -3.69
CA THR A 45 3.93 4.16 -2.38
C THR A 45 5.06 5.18 -2.50
N ASP A 46 6.15 4.83 -3.20
CA ASP A 46 7.23 5.76 -3.51
C ASP A 46 7.73 5.48 -4.94
N PRO A 47 7.43 6.39 -5.88
CA PRO A 47 7.84 6.22 -7.27
C PRO A 47 9.35 6.21 -7.48
N ALA A 48 10.12 7.01 -6.75
CA ALA A 48 11.57 7.06 -6.87
C ALA A 48 12.21 5.78 -6.33
N GLU A 49 11.85 5.34 -5.12
CA GLU A 49 12.33 4.09 -4.53
C GLU A 49 11.90 2.85 -5.34
N SER A 50 10.77 2.94 -6.04
CA SER A 50 10.30 1.88 -6.94
C SER A 50 10.98 1.88 -8.30
N GLY A 51 11.90 2.81 -8.56
CA GLY A 51 12.65 2.93 -9.82
C GLY A 51 11.80 3.43 -11.01
N LEU A 52 10.69 4.12 -10.74
CA LEU A 52 9.77 4.62 -11.74
C LEU A 52 10.10 6.04 -12.21
N VAL A 53 10.70 6.84 -11.35
CA VAL A 53 11.15 8.20 -11.61
C VAL A 53 12.54 8.42 -11.05
N ASN A 54 13.26 9.45 -11.53
CA ASN A 54 14.59 9.76 -11.00
C ASN A 54 14.52 10.40 -9.61
N ASP A 55 13.49 11.21 -9.39
CA ASP A 55 13.23 11.94 -8.15
C ASP A 55 11.73 12.29 -8.07
N ASN A 56 11.14 12.30 -6.87
CA ASN A 56 9.72 12.57 -6.71
C ASN A 56 9.35 14.05 -6.94
N GLU A 57 10.28 14.99 -6.72
CA GLU A 57 10.08 16.41 -6.99
C GLU A 57 10.28 16.75 -8.47
N LYS A 58 11.16 16.00 -9.14
CA LYS A 58 11.47 16.18 -10.57
C LYS A 58 11.67 14.81 -11.24
N PRO A 59 10.60 14.21 -11.75
CA PRO A 59 10.62 12.86 -12.31
C PRO A 59 11.70 12.62 -13.37
N GLY A 60 11.88 13.54 -14.33
CA GLY A 60 12.93 13.49 -15.36
C GLY A 60 12.76 12.36 -16.38
N VAL A 61 11.61 11.73 -16.41
CA VAL A 61 11.20 10.66 -17.33
C VAL A 61 9.73 10.87 -17.75
N ASN A 62 9.20 10.01 -18.62
CA ASN A 62 7.80 10.09 -19.08
C ASN A 62 6.76 9.62 -18.03
N VAL A 63 7.13 9.54 -16.77
CA VAL A 63 6.27 9.08 -15.66
C VAL A 63 6.15 10.16 -14.59
N SER A 64 4.94 10.40 -14.12
CA SER A 64 4.62 11.17 -12.92
C SER A 64 3.34 10.60 -12.28
N GLY A 65 2.69 11.32 -11.37
CA GLY A 65 1.43 10.90 -10.76
C GLY A 65 1.31 11.21 -9.29
N THR A 66 0.68 10.31 -8.53
CA THR A 66 0.40 10.51 -7.10
C THR A 66 0.85 9.33 -6.24
N SER A 67 1.42 9.66 -5.09
CA SER A 67 1.87 8.69 -4.09
C SER A 67 0.76 8.35 -3.09
N ASP A 68 0.67 7.07 -2.71
CA ASP A 68 -0.17 6.59 -1.63
C ASP A 68 0.61 6.21 -0.36
N LEU A 69 1.80 6.77 -0.18
CA LEU A 69 2.58 6.55 1.03
C LEU A 69 1.73 6.90 2.26
N THR A 70 1.36 5.89 3.01
CA THR A 70 0.57 6.03 4.24
C THR A 70 1.45 6.37 5.44
N PRO A 71 0.89 6.94 6.51
CA PRO A 71 1.64 7.31 7.71
C PRO A 71 1.93 6.06 8.57
N VAL A 72 2.92 5.26 8.16
CA VAL A 72 3.29 3.97 8.79
C VAL A 72 3.59 4.15 10.28
N LYS A 73 4.29 5.22 10.65
CA LYS A 73 4.59 5.50 12.06
C LYS A 73 3.31 5.67 12.88
N GLU A 74 2.37 6.47 12.39
CA GLU A 74 1.08 6.73 13.04
C GLU A 74 0.22 5.47 13.12
N GLN A 75 0.36 4.55 12.16
CA GLN A 75 -0.30 3.24 12.20
C GLN A 75 0.28 2.35 13.32
N ILE A 76 1.59 2.38 13.53
CA ILE A 76 2.22 1.68 14.67
C ILE A 76 1.89 2.36 16.00
N ASP A 77 1.83 3.69 16.04
CA ASP A 77 1.36 4.42 17.21
C ASP A 77 -0.11 4.07 17.56
N LEU A 78 -0.97 3.96 16.54
CA LEU A 78 -2.36 3.49 16.69
C LEU A 78 -2.42 2.06 17.23
N LEU A 79 -1.58 1.15 16.70
CA LEU A 79 -1.44 -0.20 17.23
C LEU A 79 -1.21 -0.18 18.74
N LYS A 80 -0.24 0.61 19.20
CA LYS A 80 0.11 0.69 20.62
C LYS A 80 -0.98 1.35 21.47
N GLN A 81 -1.78 2.26 20.90
CA GLN A 81 -2.93 2.86 21.57
C GLN A 81 -4.07 1.85 21.76
N LEU A 82 -4.40 1.08 20.74
CA LEU A 82 -5.47 0.07 20.79
C LEU A 82 -5.07 -1.18 21.57
N LEU A 83 -3.79 -1.53 21.55
CA LEU A 83 -3.23 -2.76 22.10
C LEU A 83 -2.03 -2.44 23.02
N PRO A 84 -2.26 -1.80 24.18
CA PRO A 84 -1.16 -1.32 25.04
C PRO A 84 -0.26 -2.46 25.56
N ASP A 85 -0.80 -3.66 25.68
CA ASP A 85 -0.08 -4.83 26.19
C ASP A 85 0.65 -5.63 25.08
N ALA A 86 0.49 -5.26 23.80
CA ALA A 86 1.21 -5.91 22.70
C ALA A 86 2.72 -5.66 22.83
N GLU A 87 3.49 -6.73 22.67
CA GLU A 87 4.96 -6.73 22.71
C GLU A 87 5.58 -7.17 21.40
N LYS A 88 4.89 -8.07 20.65
CA LYS A 88 5.42 -8.66 19.43
C LYS A 88 4.50 -8.48 18.22
N VAL A 89 5.02 -7.81 17.19
CA VAL A 89 4.32 -7.53 15.93
C VAL A 89 4.80 -8.50 14.84
N GLY A 90 3.87 -9.15 14.16
CA GLY A 90 4.14 -9.87 12.93
C GLY A 90 3.96 -8.96 11.72
N LEU A 91 5.01 -8.73 10.96
CA LEU A 91 4.99 -7.90 9.76
C LEU A 91 4.67 -8.79 8.55
N LEU A 92 3.42 -8.75 8.07
CA LEU A 92 2.93 -9.62 6.99
C LEU A 92 2.91 -8.89 5.65
N TYR A 93 3.66 -9.37 4.66
CA TYR A 93 3.75 -8.73 3.36
C TYR A 93 4.17 -9.67 2.21
N CYS A 94 3.98 -9.22 0.97
CA CYS A 94 4.44 -9.91 -0.22
C CYS A 94 5.90 -9.54 -0.55
N SER A 95 6.80 -10.52 -0.52
CA SER A 95 8.23 -10.31 -0.81
C SER A 95 8.52 -9.90 -2.27
N ALA A 96 7.54 -10.04 -3.17
CA ALA A 96 7.67 -9.64 -4.57
C ALA A 96 7.22 -8.19 -4.85
N GLU A 97 6.78 -7.44 -3.83
CA GLU A 97 6.33 -6.05 -3.95
C GLU A 97 7.31 -5.09 -3.28
N SER A 98 7.99 -4.23 -4.08
CA SER A 98 8.95 -3.24 -3.59
C SER A 98 8.32 -2.20 -2.66
N ASN A 99 7.08 -1.77 -2.96
CA ASN A 99 6.30 -0.88 -2.11
C ASN A 99 6.07 -1.45 -0.71
N SER A 100 5.85 -2.76 -0.59
CA SER A 100 5.67 -3.43 0.69
C SER A 100 6.97 -3.49 1.48
N GLN A 101 8.08 -3.84 0.83
CA GLN A 101 9.41 -3.87 1.47
C GLN A 101 9.79 -2.52 2.08
N LEU A 102 9.54 -1.40 1.37
CA LEU A 102 9.79 -0.06 1.88
C LEU A 102 8.98 0.22 3.16
N GLN A 103 7.67 -0.07 3.13
CA GLN A 103 6.80 0.17 4.28
C GLN A 103 7.15 -0.73 5.47
N ILE A 104 7.60 -1.96 5.23
CA ILE A 104 8.06 -2.87 6.29
C ILE A 104 9.31 -2.31 6.97
N ALA A 105 10.29 -1.81 6.22
CA ALA A 105 11.46 -1.14 6.82
C ALA A 105 11.07 0.07 7.69
N MET A 106 10.07 0.86 7.24
CA MET A 106 9.51 1.95 8.04
C MET A 106 8.80 1.44 9.31
N ALA A 107 8.05 0.33 9.19
CA ALA A 107 7.35 -0.28 10.31
C ALA A 107 8.31 -0.87 11.35
N GLU A 108 9.41 -1.47 10.94
CA GLU A 108 10.47 -1.96 11.84
C GLU A 108 11.07 -0.83 12.68
N GLU A 109 11.41 0.29 12.06
CA GLU A 109 11.94 1.45 12.80
C GLU A 109 10.88 2.07 13.73
N ALA A 110 9.62 2.11 13.30
CA ALA A 110 8.51 2.56 14.14
C ALA A 110 8.28 1.63 15.33
N CYS A 111 8.28 0.31 15.13
CA CYS A 111 8.18 -0.70 16.19
C CYS A 111 9.32 -0.55 17.20
N LYS A 112 10.55 -0.42 16.73
CA LYS A 112 11.72 -0.20 17.59
C LYS A 112 11.57 1.07 18.45
N THR A 113 11.08 2.16 17.83
CA THR A 113 10.83 3.43 18.54
C THR A 113 9.73 3.29 19.59
N ALA A 114 8.68 2.50 19.30
CA ALA A 114 7.57 2.20 20.21
C ALA A 114 7.89 1.14 21.27
N GLY A 115 9.11 0.56 21.27
CA GLY A 115 9.52 -0.50 22.19
C GLY A 115 8.86 -1.86 21.90
N LEU A 116 8.45 -2.08 20.66
CA LEU A 116 7.88 -3.34 20.18
C LEU A 116 8.97 -4.18 19.51
N SER A 117 8.92 -5.49 19.69
CA SER A 117 9.66 -6.43 18.86
C SER A 117 8.85 -6.76 17.61
N CYS A 118 9.52 -7.01 16.48
CA CYS A 118 8.85 -7.42 15.25
C CYS A 118 9.54 -8.60 14.60
N GLU A 119 8.77 -9.36 13.83
CA GLU A 119 9.24 -10.50 13.04
C GLU A 119 8.56 -10.47 11.68
N GLU A 120 9.34 -10.61 10.60
CA GLU A 120 8.81 -10.62 9.24
C GLU A 120 8.19 -11.97 8.87
N TYR A 121 7.03 -11.89 8.20
CA TYR A 121 6.30 -13.02 7.63
C TYR A 121 5.97 -12.71 6.17
N THR A 122 6.62 -13.41 5.25
CA THR A 122 6.52 -13.11 3.82
C THR A 122 5.72 -14.13 3.06
N VAL A 123 4.96 -13.66 2.08
CA VAL A 123 4.29 -14.50 1.09
C VAL A 123 4.85 -14.18 -0.30
N PRO A 124 5.19 -15.17 -1.14
CA PRO A 124 5.55 -14.93 -2.54
C PRO A 124 4.33 -14.69 -3.43
N SER A 125 3.15 -15.17 -3.02
CA SER A 125 1.87 -14.99 -3.72
C SER A 125 0.69 -15.20 -2.77
N SER A 126 -0.53 -14.95 -3.25
CA SER A 126 -1.76 -15.15 -2.47
C SER A 126 -2.03 -16.59 -2.04
N ASN A 127 -1.40 -17.58 -2.69
CA ASN A 127 -1.61 -18.99 -2.38
C ASN A 127 -1.04 -19.38 -1.01
N GLU A 128 -0.02 -18.70 -0.54
CA GLU A 128 0.69 -18.99 0.70
C GLU A 128 0.15 -18.22 1.91
N ILE A 129 -0.77 -17.27 1.71
CA ILE A 129 -1.32 -16.41 2.77
C ILE A 129 -1.82 -17.24 3.94
N GLN A 130 -2.66 -18.26 3.68
CA GLN A 130 -3.22 -19.08 4.73
C GLN A 130 -2.14 -19.73 5.58
N SER A 131 -1.20 -20.44 4.98
CA SER A 131 -0.15 -21.17 5.70
C SER A 131 0.80 -20.25 6.47
N VAL A 132 1.09 -19.06 5.92
CA VAL A 132 1.93 -18.07 6.59
C VAL A 132 1.21 -17.49 7.80
N VAL A 133 -0.06 -17.07 7.66
CA VAL A 133 -0.84 -16.53 8.80
C VAL A 133 -1.06 -17.60 9.88
N GLU A 134 -1.35 -18.83 9.52
CA GLU A 134 -1.41 -19.95 10.47
C GLU A 134 -0.09 -20.14 11.24
N SER A 135 1.04 -19.91 10.59
CA SER A 135 2.36 -20.00 11.23
C SER A 135 2.64 -18.91 12.25
N MET A 136 1.91 -17.80 12.21
CA MET A 136 2.02 -16.67 13.15
C MET A 136 1.27 -16.93 14.47
N VAL A 137 0.31 -17.88 14.46
CA VAL A 137 -0.52 -18.18 15.63
C VAL A 137 0.33 -18.59 16.82
N GLY A 138 0.10 -17.91 17.96
CA GLY A 138 0.85 -18.14 19.21
C GLY A 138 2.29 -17.58 19.20
N LYS A 139 2.70 -16.86 18.17
CA LYS A 139 4.03 -16.25 18.08
C LYS A 139 4.01 -14.73 18.09
N VAL A 140 2.90 -14.12 17.73
CA VAL A 140 2.74 -12.67 17.66
C VAL A 140 1.48 -12.24 18.41
N ASP A 141 1.47 -11.01 18.92
CA ASP A 141 0.33 -10.42 19.62
C ASP A 141 -0.58 -9.67 18.65
N VAL A 142 -0.03 -9.19 17.55
CA VAL A 142 -0.71 -8.40 16.53
C VAL A 142 -0.02 -8.57 15.19
N ILE A 143 -0.79 -8.50 14.10
CA ILE A 143 -0.28 -8.44 12.73
C ILE A 143 -0.33 -7.00 12.23
N TYR A 144 0.74 -6.54 11.59
CA TYR A 144 0.74 -5.36 10.76
C TYR A 144 0.87 -5.77 9.28
N ALA A 145 -0.04 -5.30 8.44
CA ALA A 145 -0.04 -5.53 7.00
C ALA A 145 -0.06 -4.16 6.28
N PRO A 146 1.01 -3.77 5.55
CA PRO A 146 1.10 -2.49 4.85
C PRO A 146 0.12 -2.39 3.67
N THR A 147 0.22 -1.33 2.86
CA THR A 147 -0.49 -1.26 1.57
C THR A 147 0.14 -2.25 0.57
N ASP A 148 -0.27 -3.49 0.67
CA ASP A 148 0.21 -4.65 -0.09
C ASP A 148 -0.91 -5.22 -0.94
N ASN A 149 -0.72 -5.29 -2.28
CA ASN A 149 -1.79 -5.72 -3.19
C ASN A 149 -2.14 -7.21 -3.04
N VAL A 150 -1.17 -8.05 -2.71
CA VAL A 150 -1.38 -9.49 -2.54
C VAL A 150 -2.10 -9.76 -1.23
N ILE A 151 -1.68 -9.10 -0.14
CA ILE A 151 -2.32 -9.23 1.16
C ILE A 151 -3.73 -8.63 1.12
N ALA A 152 -3.92 -7.46 0.50
CA ALA A 152 -5.23 -6.84 0.35
C ALA A 152 -6.22 -7.75 -0.40
N ALA A 153 -5.78 -8.38 -1.49
CA ALA A 153 -6.60 -9.35 -2.24
C ALA A 153 -6.96 -10.60 -1.41
N GLY A 154 -6.12 -10.99 -0.46
CA GLY A 154 -6.33 -12.13 0.44
C GLY A 154 -6.79 -11.76 1.85
N MET A 155 -7.09 -10.49 2.10
CA MET A 155 -7.31 -9.96 3.46
C MET A 155 -8.43 -10.68 4.22
N SER A 156 -9.49 -11.14 3.54
CA SER A 156 -10.55 -11.92 4.20
C SER A 156 -10.03 -13.23 4.79
N THR A 157 -9.06 -13.88 4.15
CA THR A 157 -8.40 -15.09 4.68
C THR A 157 -7.53 -14.74 5.88
N VAL A 158 -6.75 -13.66 5.78
CA VAL A 158 -5.93 -13.16 6.92
C VAL A 158 -6.82 -12.87 8.11
N ALA A 159 -7.88 -12.10 7.92
CA ALA A 159 -8.80 -11.66 8.97
C ALA A 159 -9.51 -12.83 9.64
N MET A 160 -9.97 -13.81 8.87
CA MET A 160 -10.64 -15.01 9.40
C MET A 160 -9.70 -15.77 10.35
N ILE A 161 -8.49 -16.11 9.90
CA ILE A 161 -7.54 -16.88 10.71
C ILE A 161 -7.09 -16.09 11.93
N ALA A 162 -6.78 -14.81 11.74
CA ALA A 162 -6.30 -13.93 12.80
C ALA A 162 -7.38 -13.73 13.88
N THR A 163 -8.63 -13.44 13.50
CA THR A 163 -9.75 -13.25 14.45
C THR A 163 -10.08 -14.52 15.19
N ASP A 164 -10.12 -15.69 14.52
CA ASP A 164 -10.36 -17.00 15.15
C ASP A 164 -9.31 -17.35 16.21
N ASN A 165 -8.10 -16.79 16.08
CA ASN A 165 -6.99 -16.97 17.01
C ASN A 165 -6.72 -15.74 17.90
N GLN A 166 -7.67 -14.80 17.97
CA GLN A 166 -7.59 -13.59 18.80
C GLN A 166 -6.37 -12.69 18.50
N ILE A 167 -5.93 -12.64 17.24
CA ILE A 167 -4.83 -11.80 16.78
C ILE A 167 -5.40 -10.59 16.01
N PRO A 168 -5.30 -9.36 16.53
CA PRO A 168 -5.69 -8.16 15.80
C PRO A 168 -4.82 -7.92 14.56
N VAL A 169 -5.39 -7.28 13.51
CA VAL A 169 -4.64 -6.89 12.32
C VAL A 169 -4.75 -5.38 12.12
N ILE A 170 -3.63 -4.67 12.23
CA ILE A 170 -3.52 -3.26 11.84
C ILE A 170 -3.12 -3.21 10.37
N CYS A 171 -3.83 -2.41 9.59
CA CYS A 171 -3.76 -2.41 8.14
C CYS A 171 -3.16 -1.11 7.59
N GLY A 172 -2.56 -1.19 6.41
CA GLY A 172 -2.04 -0.04 5.67
C GLY A 172 -3.14 0.85 5.08
N GLU A 173 -4.36 0.30 4.82
CA GLU A 173 -5.42 1.05 4.18
C GLU A 173 -6.83 0.57 4.59
N ALA A 174 -7.86 1.41 4.32
CA ALA A 174 -9.23 1.20 4.79
C ALA A 174 -9.96 0.01 4.13
N GLY A 175 -9.63 -0.37 2.90
CA GLY A 175 -10.23 -1.54 2.23
C GLY A 175 -9.88 -2.83 2.95
N MET A 176 -8.64 -2.95 3.45
CA MET A 176 -8.22 -4.09 4.26
C MET A 176 -8.95 -4.13 5.61
N VAL A 177 -9.19 -2.97 6.24
CA VAL A 177 -10.01 -2.88 7.46
C VAL A 177 -11.44 -3.33 7.19
N ASN A 178 -12.04 -2.88 6.08
CA ASN A 178 -13.38 -3.29 5.68
C ASN A 178 -13.47 -4.79 5.34
N ALA A 179 -12.37 -5.40 4.92
CA ALA A 179 -12.27 -6.85 4.66
C ALA A 179 -12.01 -7.69 5.92
N GLY A 180 -11.96 -7.06 7.11
CA GLY A 180 -11.89 -7.75 8.40
C GLY A 180 -10.69 -7.37 9.28
N GLY A 181 -9.79 -6.47 8.82
CA GLY A 181 -8.77 -5.88 9.69
C GLY A 181 -9.37 -5.06 10.83
N LEU A 182 -8.58 -4.73 11.84
CA LEU A 182 -9.04 -3.98 13.00
C LEU A 182 -9.12 -2.48 12.74
N ALA A 183 -8.02 -1.86 12.33
CA ALA A 183 -7.93 -0.42 12.18
C ALA A 183 -6.79 0.01 11.24
N THR A 184 -6.89 1.25 10.76
CA THR A 184 -5.81 1.95 10.04
C THR A 184 -5.93 3.46 10.19
N TYR A 185 -4.82 4.17 10.02
CA TYR A 185 -4.78 5.51 9.48
C TYR A 185 -4.49 5.39 7.97
N GLY A 186 -5.51 5.65 7.14
CA GLY A 186 -5.44 5.46 5.70
C GLY A 186 -5.71 6.75 4.93
N ILE A 187 -5.27 6.79 3.68
CA ILE A 187 -5.53 7.90 2.76
C ILE A 187 -6.86 7.69 2.02
N ASP A 188 -7.41 8.79 1.50
CA ASP A 188 -8.59 8.75 0.64
C ASP A 188 -8.17 8.49 -0.81
N TYR A 189 -8.30 7.25 -1.27
CA TYR A 189 -7.97 6.85 -2.64
C TYR A 189 -8.84 7.53 -3.71
N TYR A 190 -10.06 7.96 -3.39
CA TYR A 190 -10.87 8.74 -4.31
C TYR A 190 -10.23 10.11 -4.57
N GLN A 191 -9.80 10.80 -3.52
CA GLN A 191 -9.11 12.08 -3.65
C GLN A 191 -7.76 11.93 -4.36
N LEU A 192 -7.04 10.84 -4.08
CA LEU A 192 -5.79 10.54 -4.78
C LEU A 192 -6.00 10.39 -6.29
N GLY A 193 -6.99 9.60 -6.68
CA GLY A 193 -7.37 9.41 -8.08
C GLY A 193 -7.88 10.71 -8.74
N TYR A 194 -8.59 11.55 -7.99
CA TYR A 194 -9.02 12.87 -8.47
C TYR A 194 -7.82 13.78 -8.79
N MET A 195 -6.84 13.83 -7.91
CA MET A 195 -5.58 14.57 -8.15
C MET A 195 -4.85 14.07 -9.39
N THR A 196 -4.78 12.74 -9.58
CA THR A 196 -4.18 12.14 -10.78
C THR A 196 -4.95 12.53 -12.05
N GLY A 197 -6.27 12.62 -11.96
CA GLY A 197 -7.13 13.11 -13.04
C GLY A 197 -6.87 14.58 -13.40
N GLU A 198 -6.61 15.43 -12.40
CA GLU A 198 -6.21 16.83 -12.63
C GLU A 198 -4.85 16.91 -13.35
N GLN A 199 -3.88 16.09 -12.96
CA GLN A 199 -2.59 15.98 -13.67
C GLN A 199 -2.77 15.51 -15.12
N ALA A 200 -3.67 14.56 -15.38
CA ALA A 200 -3.98 14.11 -16.75
C ALA A 200 -4.54 15.26 -17.61
N ILE A 201 -5.41 16.11 -17.05
CA ILE A 201 -5.94 17.28 -17.74
C ILE A 201 -4.81 18.27 -18.08
N GLU A 202 -3.88 18.53 -17.17
CA GLU A 202 -2.73 19.42 -17.43
C GLU A 202 -1.89 18.93 -18.62
N ILE A 203 -1.61 17.62 -18.69
CA ILE A 203 -0.85 17.01 -19.78
C ILE A 203 -1.64 17.08 -21.09
N LEU A 204 -2.86 16.55 -21.13
CA LEU A 204 -3.63 16.36 -22.35
C LEU A 204 -4.17 17.66 -22.95
N THR A 205 -4.47 18.67 -22.13
CA THR A 205 -5.12 19.90 -22.61
C THR A 205 -4.22 21.12 -22.59
N LYS A 206 -3.19 21.15 -21.74
CA LYS A 206 -2.29 22.31 -21.58
C LYS A 206 -0.87 21.99 -22.05
N GLY A 207 -0.57 20.75 -22.40
CA GLY A 207 0.75 20.33 -22.87
C GLY A 207 1.81 20.38 -21.75
N ALA A 208 1.41 20.15 -20.50
CA ALA A 208 2.35 20.08 -19.39
C ALA A 208 3.34 18.93 -19.61
N ASP A 209 4.62 19.17 -19.31
CA ASP A 209 5.67 18.17 -19.41
C ASP A 209 5.62 17.24 -18.19
N VAL A 210 5.33 15.97 -18.43
CA VAL A 210 5.26 14.96 -17.38
C VAL A 210 6.59 14.80 -16.64
N ALA A 211 7.72 15.02 -17.31
CA ALA A 211 9.06 14.91 -16.74
C ALA A 211 9.39 16.02 -15.70
N GLU A 212 8.69 17.14 -15.78
CA GLU A 212 8.83 18.26 -14.84
C GLU A 212 7.69 18.31 -13.80
N MET A 213 6.72 17.38 -13.88
CA MET A 213 5.54 17.35 -13.01
C MET A 213 5.85 16.57 -11.74
N PRO A 214 5.92 17.19 -10.56
CA PRO A 214 6.24 16.50 -9.31
C PRO A 214 5.18 15.45 -8.94
N ILE A 215 5.59 14.42 -8.21
CA ILE A 215 4.68 13.45 -7.60
C ILE A 215 3.79 14.17 -6.59
N GLY A 216 2.48 13.97 -6.73
CA GLY A 216 1.49 14.54 -5.82
C GLY A 216 1.29 13.68 -4.57
N TYR A 217 1.12 14.33 -3.42
CA TYR A 217 0.83 13.69 -2.14
C TYR A 217 -0.45 14.26 -1.56
N LEU A 218 -1.27 13.40 -0.97
CA LEU A 218 -2.35 13.89 -0.11
C LEU A 218 -1.76 14.44 1.18
N PRO A 219 -2.23 15.62 1.65
CA PRO A 219 -1.81 16.14 2.95
C PRO A 219 -2.13 15.15 4.09
N ALA A 220 -1.22 15.04 5.06
CA ALA A 220 -1.38 14.12 6.21
C ALA A 220 -2.69 14.34 6.99
N GLU A 221 -3.20 15.59 7.02
CA GLU A 221 -4.48 15.95 7.66
C GLU A 221 -5.70 15.34 6.96
N ARG A 222 -5.52 14.78 5.76
CA ARG A 222 -6.56 14.04 5.02
C ARG A 222 -6.50 12.53 5.25
N CYS A 223 -5.52 12.03 6.01
CA CYS A 223 -5.55 10.67 6.50
C CYS A 223 -6.67 10.50 7.51
N ALA A 224 -7.48 9.46 7.36
CA ALA A 224 -8.63 9.18 8.22
C ALA A 224 -8.41 7.91 9.05
N LEU A 225 -8.79 7.97 10.32
CA LEU A 225 -8.91 6.79 11.14
C LEU A 225 -10.11 5.95 10.66
N THR A 226 -9.85 4.71 10.31
CA THR A 226 -10.89 3.71 10.02
C THR A 226 -10.77 2.58 11.03
N VAL A 227 -11.88 2.21 11.67
CA VAL A 227 -11.93 1.11 12.63
C VAL A 227 -13.09 0.17 12.29
N ASN A 228 -12.82 -1.13 12.32
CA ASN A 228 -13.82 -2.16 12.13
C ASN A 228 -14.41 -2.56 13.49
N LYS A 229 -15.56 -1.99 13.81
CA LYS A 229 -16.22 -2.27 15.09
C LYS A 229 -16.60 -3.76 15.25
N THR A 230 -16.99 -4.44 14.18
CA THR A 230 -17.32 -5.87 14.23
C THR A 230 -16.10 -6.70 14.62
N THR A 231 -14.94 -6.41 14.05
CA THR A 231 -13.69 -7.07 14.38
C THR A 231 -13.25 -6.73 15.80
N ALA A 232 -13.37 -5.47 16.23
CA ALA A 232 -13.05 -5.06 17.59
C ALA A 232 -13.93 -5.78 18.63
N ASP A 233 -15.25 -5.83 18.40
CA ASP A 233 -16.19 -6.55 19.28
C ASP A 233 -15.86 -8.06 19.35
N ALA A 234 -15.48 -8.70 18.22
CA ALA A 234 -15.07 -10.11 18.18
C ALA A 234 -13.77 -10.40 18.95
N LEU A 235 -12.86 -9.44 18.97
CA LEU A 235 -11.57 -9.51 19.68
C LEU A 235 -11.66 -9.01 21.12
N GLY A 236 -12.82 -8.47 21.55
CA GLY A 236 -12.98 -7.90 22.90
C GLY A 236 -12.16 -6.62 23.11
N ILE A 237 -11.87 -5.87 22.05
CA ILE A 237 -11.11 -4.62 22.09
C ILE A 237 -12.10 -3.45 22.22
N ASP A 238 -11.91 -2.62 23.25
CA ASP A 238 -12.68 -1.39 23.47
C ASP A 238 -12.12 -0.27 22.58
N ILE A 239 -13.04 0.46 21.89
CA ILE A 239 -12.68 1.49 20.89
C ILE A 239 -13.28 2.83 21.29
#